data_5d4adaa67fd23313c5b7775e28272f12
#
_entry.id   5d4adaa67fd23313c5b7775e28272f12
#
_cell.length_a   1.000
_cell.length_b   1.000
_cell.length_c   1.000
_cell.angle_alpha   90.00
_cell.angle_beta   90.00
_cell.angle_gamma   90.00
#
_symmetry.space_group_name_H-M   'P 1'
#
loop_
_entity.id
_entity.type
_entity.pdbx_description
1 polymer ?
#
loop_
_entity_poly.entity_id
_entity_poly.type
_entity_poly.pdbx_seq_one_letter_code
_entity_poly.pdbx_strand_id
1 'polypeptide(L)'
;MFLTVTLNAALDVTYEVRRLAPGAMHRVGAPSERAGGKGINVARVLRALGETVCVTGFAGGLAGRAFRADLSSAAIPAELVTVVGETRRTVTVVETVTGEATLLNEPGPQPTNLWPTNRQPTNPRPG
;
A
#
# COMPACT_ATOMS: atom_id res chain seq x y z
N MET A 1 -17.21 11.41 -12.31
CA MET A 1 -15.95 11.21 -11.57
C MET A 1 -16.17 10.21 -10.46
N PHE A 2 -15.22 9.29 -10.30
CA PHE A 2 -15.25 8.28 -9.24
C PHE A 2 -14.24 8.64 -8.16
N LEU A 3 -14.62 8.48 -6.90
CA LEU A 3 -13.73 8.57 -5.74
C LEU A 3 -13.56 7.17 -5.15
N THR A 4 -12.33 6.70 -5.08
CA THR A 4 -12.02 5.44 -4.40
C THR A 4 -11.34 5.72 -3.07
N VAL A 5 -11.78 5.03 -2.02
CA VAL A 5 -11.27 5.20 -0.65
C VAL A 5 -10.52 3.94 -0.22
N THR A 6 -9.28 4.11 0.22
CA THR A 6 -8.43 3.02 0.69
C THR A 6 -7.82 3.38 2.05
N LEU A 7 -8.47 2.94 3.14
CA LEU A 7 -8.04 3.29 4.49
C LEU A 7 -6.85 2.48 4.99
N ASN A 8 -6.62 1.31 4.41
CA ASN A 8 -5.46 0.46 4.71
C ASN A 8 -4.71 0.11 3.41
N ALA A 9 -4.21 1.15 2.76
CA ALA A 9 -3.40 1.03 1.55
C ALA A 9 -2.13 0.20 1.80
N ALA A 10 -1.58 -0.37 0.76
CA ALA A 10 -0.37 -1.16 0.82
C ALA A 10 0.62 -0.75 -0.28
N LEU A 11 1.90 -0.84 0.01
CA LEU A 11 2.92 -0.94 -1.00
C LEU A 11 3.12 -2.43 -1.30
N ASP A 12 2.70 -2.86 -2.48
CA ASP A 12 2.86 -4.24 -2.94
C ASP A 12 4.27 -4.41 -3.49
N VAL A 13 5.04 -5.31 -2.87
CA VAL A 13 6.43 -5.63 -3.23
C VAL A 13 6.47 -7.06 -3.75
N THR A 14 6.95 -7.25 -4.96
CA THR A 14 7.03 -8.58 -5.58
C THR A 14 8.48 -8.96 -5.81
N TYR A 15 8.86 -10.12 -5.29
CA TYR A 15 10.12 -10.79 -5.56
C TYR A 15 9.88 -12.00 -6.47
N GLU A 16 10.78 -12.21 -7.38
CA GLU A 16 10.81 -13.44 -8.19
C GLU A 16 11.97 -14.32 -7.74
N VAL A 17 11.67 -15.58 -7.47
CA VAL A 17 12.64 -16.63 -7.17
C VAL A 17 12.39 -17.83 -8.08
N ARG A 18 13.42 -18.62 -8.35
CA ARG A 18 13.22 -19.82 -9.14
C ARG A 18 12.34 -20.83 -8.39
N ARG A 19 12.69 -21.14 -7.15
CA ARG A 19 11.92 -21.94 -6.19
C ARG A 19 12.11 -21.39 -4.80
N LEU A 20 11.04 -21.26 -4.05
CA LEU A 20 11.08 -20.85 -2.65
C LEU A 20 11.35 -22.07 -1.78
N ALA A 21 12.46 -22.06 -1.07
CA ALA A 21 12.85 -23.12 -0.15
C ALA A 21 12.98 -22.56 1.27
N PRO A 22 12.14 -22.98 2.23
CA PRO A 22 12.27 -22.57 3.62
C PRO A 22 13.66 -22.91 4.19
N GLY A 23 14.25 -22.00 4.96
CA GLY A 23 15.58 -22.16 5.54
C GLY A 23 16.75 -21.91 4.59
N ALA A 24 16.51 -21.65 3.31
CA ALA A 24 17.53 -21.33 2.32
C ALA A 24 17.70 -19.82 2.13
N MET A 25 18.86 -19.41 1.62
CA MET A 25 19.09 -18.05 1.16
C MET A 25 18.66 -17.93 -0.31
N HIS A 26 17.88 -16.90 -0.62
CA HIS A 26 17.49 -16.58 -1.99
C HIS A 26 18.06 -15.22 -2.36
N ARG A 27 18.75 -15.16 -3.49
CA ARG A 27 19.17 -13.89 -4.11
C ARG A 27 18.11 -13.49 -5.13
N VAL A 28 17.52 -12.34 -4.94
CA VAL A 28 16.49 -11.79 -5.82
C VAL A 28 17.05 -10.59 -6.58
N GLY A 29 16.51 -10.34 -7.77
CA GLY A 29 16.78 -9.10 -8.51
C GLY A 29 16.09 -7.89 -7.85
N ALA A 30 16.05 -6.76 -8.55
CA ALA A 30 15.33 -5.60 -8.07
C ALA A 30 13.84 -5.94 -7.88
N PRO A 31 13.26 -5.66 -6.71
CA PRO A 31 11.85 -5.91 -6.47
C PRO A 31 10.97 -5.00 -7.34
N SER A 32 9.82 -5.49 -7.73
CA SER A 32 8.77 -4.67 -8.28
C SER A 32 7.95 -4.07 -7.14
N GLU A 33 7.79 -2.75 -7.12
CA GLU A 33 6.98 -2.05 -6.13
C GLU A 33 5.80 -1.37 -6.80
N ARG A 34 4.62 -1.47 -6.20
CA ARG A 34 3.39 -0.91 -6.74
C ARG A 34 2.43 -0.50 -5.64
N ALA A 35 1.78 0.64 -5.82
CA ALA A 35 0.68 1.03 -4.96
C ALA A 35 -0.48 0.03 -5.09
N GLY A 36 -0.93 -0.51 -3.96
CA GLY A 36 -1.97 -1.52 -3.85
C GLY A 36 -3.03 -1.21 -2.81
N GLY A 37 -3.99 -2.10 -2.72
CA GLY A 37 -5.21 -1.97 -1.94
C GLY A 37 -6.42 -1.99 -2.85
N LYS A 38 -7.56 -2.39 -2.31
CA LYS A 38 -8.77 -2.62 -3.12
C LYS A 38 -9.21 -1.39 -3.91
N GLY A 39 -9.26 -0.22 -3.25
CA GLY A 39 -9.64 1.03 -3.92
C GLY A 39 -8.63 1.45 -5.00
N ILE A 40 -7.33 1.17 -4.80
CA ILE A 40 -6.30 1.44 -5.81
C ILE A 40 -6.49 0.55 -7.04
N ASN A 41 -6.78 -0.73 -6.83
CA ASN A 41 -7.02 -1.66 -7.93
C ASN A 41 -8.27 -1.26 -8.74
N VAL A 42 -9.33 -0.84 -8.06
CA VAL A 42 -10.54 -0.29 -8.71
C VAL A 42 -10.19 0.98 -9.51
N ALA A 43 -9.41 1.90 -8.93
CA ALA A 43 -9.00 3.12 -9.62
C ALA A 43 -8.20 2.83 -10.90
N ARG A 44 -7.32 1.83 -10.88
CA ARG A 44 -6.56 1.41 -12.08
C ARG A 44 -7.49 0.89 -13.17
N VAL A 45 -8.48 0.08 -12.80
CA VAL A 45 -9.46 -0.46 -13.77
C VAL A 45 -10.30 0.68 -14.35
N LEU A 46 -10.82 1.58 -13.52
CA LEU A 46 -11.60 2.73 -13.97
C LEU A 46 -10.80 3.62 -14.94
N ARG A 47 -9.53 3.89 -14.61
CA ARG A 47 -8.63 4.62 -15.52
C ARG A 47 -8.45 3.92 -16.86
N ALA A 48 -8.26 2.60 -16.83
CA ALA A 48 -8.12 1.81 -18.05
C ALA A 48 -9.39 1.82 -18.92
N LEU A 49 -10.55 1.99 -18.29
CA LEU A 49 -11.83 2.16 -18.98
C LEU A 49 -12.10 3.61 -19.45
N GLY A 50 -11.15 4.52 -19.23
CA GLY A 50 -11.28 5.92 -19.63
C GLY A 50 -12.02 6.80 -18.64
N GLU A 51 -12.34 6.30 -17.44
CA GLU A 51 -13.07 7.05 -16.44
C GLU A 51 -12.19 8.02 -15.66
N THR A 52 -12.78 9.12 -15.22
CA THR A 52 -12.14 10.06 -14.31
C THR A 52 -12.24 9.54 -12.89
N VAL A 53 -11.10 9.34 -12.23
CA VAL A 53 -11.03 8.80 -10.88
C VAL A 53 -10.07 9.63 -10.03
N CYS A 54 -10.37 9.73 -8.74
CA CYS A 54 -9.46 10.21 -7.70
C CYS A 54 -9.38 9.18 -6.59
N VAL A 55 -8.18 8.97 -6.05
CA VAL A 55 -7.92 8.07 -4.92
C VAL A 55 -7.78 8.90 -3.66
N THR A 56 -8.40 8.46 -2.57
CA THR A 56 -8.13 8.99 -1.23
C THR A 56 -7.87 7.86 -0.24
N GLY A 57 -7.21 8.21 0.87
CA GLY A 57 -6.84 7.28 1.92
C GLY A 57 -5.67 7.79 2.74
N PHE A 58 -5.02 6.88 3.46
CA PHE A 58 -3.89 7.20 4.31
C PHE A 58 -2.58 6.73 3.69
N ALA A 59 -1.54 7.55 3.85
CA ALA A 59 -0.18 7.18 3.47
C ALA A 59 0.83 7.78 4.45
N GLY A 60 1.78 6.98 4.92
CA GLY A 60 2.80 7.41 5.87
C GLY A 60 4.11 6.68 5.71
N GLY A 61 5.18 7.29 6.20
CA GLY A 61 6.53 6.75 6.20
C GLY A 61 7.16 6.61 4.81
N LEU A 62 8.21 5.81 4.73
CA LEU A 62 8.95 5.56 3.49
C LEU A 62 8.09 4.81 2.47
N ALA A 63 7.37 3.78 2.91
CA ALA A 63 6.47 3.02 2.04
C ALA A 63 5.33 3.91 1.52
N GLY A 64 4.83 4.85 2.33
CA GLY A 64 3.84 5.85 1.91
C GLY A 64 4.37 6.79 0.83
N ARG A 65 5.65 7.17 0.88
CA ARG A 65 6.28 7.97 -0.18
C ARG A 65 6.39 7.18 -1.49
N ALA A 66 6.84 5.92 -1.42
CA ALA A 66 6.90 5.05 -2.59
C ALA A 66 5.52 4.80 -3.20
N PHE A 67 4.50 4.61 -2.35
CA PHE A 67 3.11 4.50 -2.75
C PHE A 67 2.62 5.72 -3.54
N ARG A 68 2.89 6.94 -3.03
CA ARG A 68 2.54 8.19 -3.72
C ARG A 68 3.26 8.32 -5.06
N ALA A 69 4.53 7.98 -5.09
CA ALA A 69 5.34 8.05 -6.30
C ALA A 69 4.81 7.13 -7.40
N ASP A 70 4.38 5.92 -7.05
CA ASP A 70 3.80 4.97 -8.00
C ASP A 70 2.45 5.46 -8.56
N LEU A 71 1.58 6.03 -7.71
CA LEU A 71 0.33 6.63 -8.18
C LEU A 71 0.59 7.79 -9.15
N SER A 72 1.56 8.63 -8.83
CA SER A 72 1.96 9.76 -9.68
C SER A 72 2.50 9.25 -11.03
N SER A 73 3.37 8.25 -11.02
CA SER A 73 3.93 7.64 -12.23
C SER A 73 2.86 6.98 -13.11
N ALA A 74 1.82 6.44 -12.48
CA ALA A 74 0.67 5.85 -13.16
C ALA A 74 -0.37 6.91 -13.62
N ALA A 75 -0.11 8.19 -13.39
CA ALA A 75 -1.03 9.30 -13.65
C ALA A 75 -2.42 9.09 -13.00
N ILE A 76 -2.45 8.53 -11.79
CA ILE A 76 -3.66 8.37 -10.99
C ILE A 76 -3.76 9.53 -10.00
N PRO A 77 -4.73 10.44 -10.15
CA PRO A 77 -4.96 11.52 -9.20
C PRO A 77 -5.23 10.98 -7.79
N ALA A 78 -4.57 11.56 -6.79
CA ALA A 78 -4.70 11.11 -5.41
C ALA A 78 -4.64 12.28 -4.43
N GLU A 79 -5.62 12.31 -3.52
CA GLU A 79 -5.70 13.23 -2.37
C GLU A 79 -5.54 12.40 -1.09
N LEU A 80 -4.31 12.20 -0.67
CA LEU A 80 -3.95 11.31 0.43
C LEU A 80 -3.66 12.09 1.70
N VAL A 81 -4.22 11.63 2.81
CA VAL A 81 -3.92 12.13 4.15
C VAL A 81 -2.62 11.50 4.64
N THR A 82 -1.66 12.35 5.01
CA THR A 82 -0.41 11.90 5.61
C THR A 82 -0.64 11.50 7.06
N VAL A 83 -0.20 10.30 7.43
CA VAL A 83 -0.29 9.77 8.78
C VAL A 83 1.09 9.47 9.35
N VAL A 84 1.19 9.35 10.67
CA VAL A 84 2.46 9.07 11.36
C VAL A 84 2.90 7.62 11.16
N GLY A 85 1.95 6.69 11.09
CA GLY A 85 2.24 5.27 10.91
C GLY A 85 2.78 4.96 9.51
N GLU A 86 3.59 3.91 9.42
CA GLU A 86 4.14 3.41 8.16
C GLU A 86 3.05 2.73 7.33
N THR A 87 2.93 3.09 6.06
CA THR A 87 2.10 2.33 5.13
C THR A 87 2.58 0.88 5.08
N ARG A 88 1.66 -0.07 5.20
CA ARG A 88 1.99 -1.49 5.20
C ARG A 88 2.58 -1.94 3.86
N ARG A 89 3.36 -3.01 3.92
CA ARG A 89 3.81 -3.73 2.72
C ARG A 89 3.06 -5.04 2.60
N THR A 90 2.78 -5.43 1.38
CA THR A 90 2.41 -6.79 1.01
C THR A 90 3.56 -7.36 0.22
N VAL A 91 4.26 -8.33 0.76
CA VAL A 91 5.37 -8.98 0.07
C VAL A 91 4.85 -10.23 -0.61
N THR A 92 5.02 -10.31 -1.92
CA THR A 92 4.68 -11.48 -2.73
C THR A 92 5.97 -12.09 -3.26
N VAL A 93 6.17 -13.37 -2.98
CA VAL A 93 7.25 -14.15 -3.57
C VAL A 93 6.66 -15.07 -4.63
N VAL A 94 7.06 -14.85 -5.87
CA VAL A 94 6.59 -15.65 -7.02
C VAL A 94 7.67 -16.66 -7.39
N GLU A 95 7.31 -17.94 -7.43
CA GLU A 95 8.16 -18.98 -7.99
C GLU A 95 8.03 -19.01 -9.51
N THR A 96 9.13 -18.77 -10.22
CA THR A 96 9.08 -18.75 -11.69
C THR A 96 8.90 -20.13 -12.30
N VAL A 97 9.28 -21.20 -11.61
CA VAL A 97 9.14 -22.59 -12.10
C VAL A 97 7.69 -23.07 -12.00
N THR A 98 6.99 -22.78 -10.90
CA THR A 98 5.64 -23.29 -10.65
C THR A 98 4.55 -22.26 -10.94
N GLY A 99 4.87 -20.99 -10.91
CA GLY A 99 3.91 -19.88 -10.96
C GLY A 99 3.20 -19.64 -9.60
N GLU A 100 3.55 -20.39 -8.56
CA GLU A 100 2.96 -20.20 -7.23
C GLU A 100 3.43 -18.90 -6.60
N ALA A 101 2.54 -18.28 -5.83
CA ALA A 101 2.81 -17.07 -5.10
C ALA A 101 2.58 -17.27 -3.60
N THR A 102 3.57 -16.84 -2.82
CA THR A 102 3.49 -16.80 -1.36
C THR A 102 3.41 -15.35 -0.91
N LEU A 103 2.41 -15.01 -0.11
CA LEU A 103 2.16 -13.65 0.32
C LEU A 103 2.44 -13.48 1.82
N LEU A 104 3.12 -12.39 2.15
CA LEU A 104 3.38 -11.93 3.51
C LEU A 104 2.75 -10.54 3.67
N ASN A 105 1.69 -10.45 4.45
CA ASN A 105 0.93 -9.22 4.61
C ASN A 105 1.21 -8.57 5.97
N GLU A 106 1.72 -7.35 5.97
CA GLU A 106 1.78 -6.54 7.18
C GLU A 106 0.37 -6.03 7.54
N PRO A 107 0.05 -5.83 8.83
CA PRO A 107 -1.29 -5.39 9.26
C PRO A 107 -1.58 -3.93 8.91
N GLY A 108 -0.55 -3.11 8.76
CA GLY A 108 -0.67 -1.67 8.57
C GLY A 108 -0.68 -0.87 9.86
N PRO A 109 -0.71 0.46 9.78
CA PRO A 109 -0.69 1.32 10.94
C PRO A 109 -1.99 1.17 11.75
N GLN A 110 -1.85 1.10 13.08
CA GLN A 110 -2.99 1.07 13.98
C GLN A 110 -3.64 2.47 14.05
N PRO A 111 -4.95 2.56 14.30
CA PRO A 111 -5.64 3.87 14.41
C PRO A 111 -4.98 4.82 15.43
N THR A 112 -4.41 4.30 16.50
CA THR A 112 -3.66 5.06 17.51
C THR A 112 -2.37 5.68 16.99
N ASN A 113 -1.81 5.17 15.88
CA ASN A 113 -0.57 5.61 15.26
C ASN A 113 -0.80 6.49 14.03
N LEU A 114 -2.06 6.85 13.74
CA LEU A 114 -2.37 7.67 12.58
C LEU A 114 -2.07 9.16 12.80
N TRP A 115 -2.11 9.62 14.05
CA TRP A 115 -1.93 11.02 14.41
C TRP A 115 -0.78 11.20 15.39
N PRO A 116 -0.11 12.37 15.39
CA PRO A 116 0.81 12.72 16.45
C PRO A 116 0.11 12.70 17.82
N THR A 117 0.76 12.14 18.83
CA THR A 117 0.20 11.99 20.19
C THR A 117 -0.18 13.32 20.84
N ASN A 118 0.41 14.44 20.41
CA ASN A 118 0.09 15.79 20.88
C ASN A 118 -1.22 16.35 20.33
N ARG A 119 -1.93 15.62 19.45
CA ARG A 119 -3.23 15.99 18.89
C ARG A 119 -4.35 15.03 19.29
N GLN A 120 -4.18 14.26 20.36
CA GLN A 120 -5.34 13.59 20.90
C GLN A 120 -6.32 14.67 21.39
N PRO A 121 -7.56 14.69 20.88
CA PRO A 121 -8.56 15.57 21.44
C PRO A 121 -8.67 15.22 22.92
N THR A 122 -8.37 16.17 23.78
CA THR A 122 -8.70 16.05 25.20
C THR A 122 -10.21 15.89 25.27
N ASN A 123 -10.66 14.68 25.51
CA ASN A 123 -12.07 14.43 25.74
C ASN A 123 -12.44 15.22 27.00
N PRO A 124 -13.29 16.27 26.92
CA PRO A 124 -13.72 16.95 28.12
C PRO A 124 -14.48 15.93 28.97
N ARG A 125 -13.95 15.62 30.16
CA ARG A 125 -14.67 14.77 31.12
C ARG A 125 -16.03 15.39 31.31
N PRO A 126 -17.12 14.64 31.26
CA PRO A 126 -18.41 15.16 31.69
C PRO A 126 -18.27 15.51 33.15
N GLY A 127 -18.60 16.76 33.49
CA GLY A 127 -18.66 17.27 34.84
C GLY A 127 -19.82 16.66 35.60
#